data_1163ae02b1f022a6dcf1fb0e9cde5d1c
#
_entry.id   1163ae02b1f022a6dcf1fb0e9cde5d1c
#
_cell.length_a   1.000
_cell.length_b   1.000
_cell.length_c   1.000
_cell.angle_alpha   90.00
_cell.angle_beta   90.00
_cell.angle_gamma   90.00
#
_symmetry.space_group_name_H-M   'P 1'
#
loop_
_entity.id
_entity.type
_entity.pdbx_description
1 polymer ?
#
loop_
_entity_poly.entity_id
_entity_poly.type
_entity_poly.pdbx_seq_one_letter_code
_entity_poly.pdbx_strand_id
1 'polypeptide(L)'
;VQKVAEVSKPVTSVSGGDEIIEMDRMRKLIADHMVMSKHTSPHVTSFVEADVTNLVKWRDKIKKSFEQRENEKITFTPIFIEAVSKAIKDFPMINVSLNGTQIIKKKDINIGMAAALPSGNLIVPVIKNADQLNLLGLTKAVNDLATRARGSKLKPDETQNGTFTLTNVGSFGNVMGTPIINQPQVAILAVGAIKKKPAVLETEFCDVIAIRHMM
;
A
#
# COMPACT_ATOMS: atom_id res chain seq x y z
N VAL A 1 -36.91 11.08 0.13
CA VAL A 1 -35.50 11.27 -0.25
C VAL A 1 -35.13 12.70 0.11
N GLN A 2 -34.57 12.93 1.31
CA GLN A 2 -34.10 14.25 1.72
C GLN A 2 -32.84 14.56 0.90
N LYS A 3 -32.91 15.68 0.15
CA LYS A 3 -31.77 16.29 -0.52
C LYS A 3 -30.75 16.71 0.55
N VAL A 4 -29.59 16.03 0.61
CA VAL A 4 -28.47 16.44 1.46
C VAL A 4 -28.06 17.84 0.98
N ALA A 5 -28.12 18.82 1.89
CA ALA A 5 -27.72 20.20 1.61
C ALA A 5 -26.24 20.18 1.16
N GLU A 6 -25.98 20.81 0.03
CA GLU A 6 -24.64 21.05 -0.49
C GLU A 6 -23.88 21.91 0.54
N VAL A 7 -22.87 21.31 1.19
CA VAL A 7 -22.02 22.05 2.12
C VAL A 7 -21.27 23.09 1.29
N SER A 8 -21.57 24.36 1.51
CA SER A 8 -20.89 25.47 0.86
C SER A 8 -19.38 25.35 1.13
N LYS A 9 -18.58 25.31 0.07
CA LYS A 9 -17.11 25.30 0.18
C LYS A 9 -16.69 26.59 0.90
N PRO A 10 -15.80 26.49 1.93
CA PRO A 10 -15.29 27.69 2.58
C PRO A 10 -14.57 28.55 1.54
N VAL A 11 -14.99 29.79 1.41
CA VAL A 11 -14.33 30.78 0.54
C VAL A 11 -13.07 31.25 1.25
N THR A 12 -11.92 30.81 0.73
CA THR A 12 -10.62 31.26 1.23
C THR A 12 -10.37 32.68 0.70
N SER A 13 -10.21 33.68 1.57
CA SER A 13 -9.79 35.03 1.17
C SER A 13 -8.30 35.00 0.84
N VAL A 14 -7.93 35.51 -0.34
CA VAL A 14 -6.55 35.68 -0.79
C VAL A 14 -6.06 37.05 -0.35
N SER A 15 -4.96 37.10 0.40
CA SER A 15 -4.30 38.36 0.80
C SER A 15 -3.34 38.85 -0.29
N GLY A 16 -3.05 40.15 -0.34
CA GLY A 16 -2.22 40.74 -1.41
C GLY A 16 -0.75 40.29 -1.50
N GLY A 17 -0.32 39.37 -0.62
CA GLY A 17 1.02 38.72 -0.66
C GLY A 17 0.98 37.23 -0.94
N ASP A 18 -0.19 36.64 -1.15
CA ASP A 18 -0.35 35.21 -1.37
C ASP A 18 -0.07 34.85 -2.84
N GLU A 19 0.65 33.76 -3.08
CA GLU A 19 0.85 33.19 -4.42
C GLU A 19 -0.21 32.12 -4.70
N ILE A 20 -0.93 32.28 -5.80
CA ILE A 20 -1.93 31.32 -6.26
C ILE A 20 -1.26 30.32 -7.20
N ILE A 21 -1.18 29.04 -6.80
CA ILE A 21 -0.66 27.97 -7.62
C ILE A 21 -1.82 27.04 -8.01
N GLU A 22 -2.13 26.94 -9.30
CA GLU A 22 -3.16 26.03 -9.77
C GLU A 22 -2.67 24.58 -9.77
N MET A 23 -3.54 23.66 -9.31
CA MET A 23 -3.26 22.24 -9.39
C MET A 23 -3.31 21.76 -10.85
N ASP A 24 -2.32 20.93 -11.22
CA ASP A 24 -2.38 20.19 -12.46
C ASP A 24 -3.59 19.22 -12.48
N ARG A 25 -3.98 18.79 -13.67
CA ARG A 25 -5.14 17.91 -13.89
C ARG A 25 -5.05 16.60 -13.09
N MET A 26 -3.86 15.99 -13.05
CA MET A 26 -3.65 14.72 -12.33
C MET A 26 -3.85 14.91 -10.82
N ARG A 27 -3.27 15.95 -10.26
CA ARG A 27 -3.37 16.28 -8.84
C ARG A 27 -4.81 16.57 -8.43
N LYS A 28 -5.56 17.27 -9.28
CA LYS A 28 -6.98 17.54 -9.04
C LYS A 28 -7.80 16.24 -9.00
N LEU A 29 -7.60 15.34 -9.97
CA LEU A 29 -8.28 14.04 -9.98
C LEU A 29 -7.96 13.19 -8.75
N ILE A 30 -6.69 13.17 -8.31
CA ILE A 30 -6.28 12.46 -7.10
C ILE A 30 -6.95 13.08 -5.87
N ALA A 31 -6.96 14.41 -5.75
CA ALA A 31 -7.58 15.11 -4.63
C ALA A 31 -9.08 14.81 -4.53
N ASP A 32 -9.81 14.92 -5.65
CA ASP A 32 -11.25 14.63 -5.71
C ASP A 32 -11.52 13.16 -5.32
N HIS A 33 -10.72 12.20 -5.82
CA HIS A 33 -10.86 10.79 -5.49
C HIS A 33 -10.57 10.50 -4.00
N MET A 34 -9.56 11.13 -3.40
CA MET A 34 -9.25 10.94 -1.98
C MET A 34 -10.31 11.56 -1.06
N VAL A 35 -10.81 12.75 -1.40
CA VAL A 35 -11.91 13.39 -0.67
C VAL A 35 -13.17 12.52 -0.76
N MET A 36 -13.52 12.04 -1.95
CA MET A 36 -14.65 11.15 -2.17
C MET A 36 -14.50 9.87 -1.34
N SER A 37 -13.30 9.27 -1.30
CA SER A 37 -13.05 8.07 -0.49
C SER A 37 -13.29 8.32 1.00
N LYS A 38 -12.84 9.44 1.54
CA LYS A 38 -13.06 9.80 2.95
C LYS A 38 -14.53 10.02 3.29
N HIS A 39 -15.33 10.53 2.34
CA HIS A 39 -16.77 10.68 2.51
C HIS A 39 -17.54 9.35 2.36
N THR A 40 -17.07 8.46 1.48
CA THR A 40 -17.73 7.17 1.19
C THR A 40 -17.46 6.14 2.27
N SER A 41 -16.23 6.06 2.77
CA SER A 41 -15.81 5.03 3.71
C SER A 41 -15.46 5.61 5.08
N PRO A 42 -16.13 5.17 6.18
CA PRO A 42 -15.68 5.47 7.53
C PRO A 42 -14.36 4.74 7.79
N HIS A 43 -13.25 5.48 7.75
CA HIS A 43 -11.93 4.88 7.95
C HIS A 43 -11.69 4.58 9.43
N VAL A 44 -11.51 3.30 9.74
CA VAL A 44 -11.04 2.82 11.05
C VAL A 44 -9.64 2.26 10.86
N THR A 45 -8.68 2.72 11.66
CA THR A 45 -7.28 2.29 11.55
C THR A 45 -6.89 1.49 12.78
N SER A 46 -6.27 0.34 12.58
CA SER A 46 -5.60 -0.45 13.61
C SER A 46 -4.11 -0.52 13.31
N PHE A 47 -3.30 -0.58 14.37
CA PHE A 47 -1.86 -0.71 14.29
C PHE A 47 -1.42 -2.01 14.93
N VAL A 48 -0.54 -2.73 14.24
CA VAL A 48 0.06 -3.97 14.74
C VAL A 48 1.56 -3.86 14.54
N GLU A 49 2.33 -4.21 15.56
CA GLU A 49 3.78 -4.32 15.44
C GLU A 49 4.16 -5.80 15.30
N ALA A 50 5.00 -6.10 14.31
CA ALA A 50 5.43 -7.46 14.01
C ALA A 50 6.95 -7.60 14.10
N ASP A 51 7.43 -8.70 14.70
CA ASP A 51 8.83 -9.09 14.65
C ASP A 51 9.17 -9.74 13.31
N VAL A 52 9.89 -9.02 12.49
CA VAL A 52 10.34 -9.45 11.16
C VAL A 52 11.82 -9.81 11.12
N THR A 53 12.45 -10.06 12.29
CA THR A 53 13.88 -10.35 12.39
C THR A 53 14.32 -11.52 11.51
N ASN A 54 13.58 -12.62 11.54
CA ASN A 54 13.92 -13.80 10.75
C ASN A 54 13.75 -13.52 9.25
N LEU A 55 12.74 -12.76 8.86
CA LEU A 55 12.52 -12.31 7.48
C LEU A 55 13.68 -11.44 6.97
N VAL A 56 14.12 -10.48 7.78
CA VAL A 56 15.26 -9.61 7.44
C VAL A 56 16.53 -10.42 7.27
N LYS A 57 16.86 -11.31 8.23
CA LYS A 57 18.03 -12.19 8.17
C LYS A 57 17.99 -13.11 6.94
N TRP A 58 16.84 -13.71 6.67
CA TRP A 58 16.66 -14.59 5.51
C TRP A 58 16.87 -13.81 4.21
N ARG A 59 16.20 -12.68 4.03
CA ARG A 59 16.35 -11.84 2.82
C ARG A 59 17.80 -11.38 2.64
N ASP A 60 18.46 -10.95 3.71
CA ASP A 60 19.86 -10.49 3.65
C ASP A 60 20.83 -11.64 3.28
N LYS A 61 20.53 -12.85 3.72
CA LYS A 61 21.31 -14.04 3.35
C LYS A 61 21.19 -14.38 1.86
N ILE A 62 19.99 -14.28 1.30
CA ILE A 62 19.75 -14.75 -0.08
C ILE A 62 19.90 -13.66 -1.15
N LYS A 63 19.85 -12.36 -0.80
CA LYS A 63 19.74 -11.25 -1.77
C LYS A 63 20.79 -11.28 -2.88
N LYS A 64 22.04 -11.58 -2.55
CA LYS A 64 23.14 -11.63 -3.54
C LYS A 64 23.03 -12.83 -4.49
N SER A 65 22.80 -14.03 -3.95
CA SER A 65 22.64 -15.24 -4.76
C SER A 65 21.37 -15.20 -5.60
N PHE A 66 20.30 -14.61 -5.08
CA PHE A 66 19.06 -14.40 -5.82
C PHE A 66 19.28 -13.45 -7.00
N GLU A 67 19.93 -12.30 -6.78
CA GLU A 67 20.24 -11.33 -7.85
C GLU A 67 21.14 -11.95 -8.93
N GLN A 68 22.15 -12.74 -8.55
CA GLN A 68 23.02 -13.42 -9.50
C GLN A 68 22.29 -14.48 -10.34
N ARG A 69 21.36 -15.24 -9.74
CA ARG A 69 20.66 -16.31 -10.41
C ARG A 69 19.50 -15.81 -11.27
N GLU A 70 18.72 -14.86 -10.75
CA GLU A 70 17.47 -14.43 -11.37
C GLU A 70 17.58 -13.08 -12.11
N ASN A 71 18.72 -12.38 -11.97
CA ASN A 71 18.94 -11.01 -12.46
C ASN A 71 17.87 -10.01 -11.95
N GLU A 72 17.38 -10.26 -10.72
CA GLU A 72 16.32 -9.46 -10.08
C GLU A 72 16.70 -9.14 -8.63
N LYS A 73 16.40 -7.90 -8.20
CA LYS A 73 16.62 -7.49 -6.80
C LYS A 73 15.42 -7.83 -5.94
N ILE A 74 15.61 -8.73 -4.96
CA ILE A 74 14.56 -9.04 -4.00
C ILE A 74 14.48 -7.95 -2.91
N THR A 75 13.33 -7.27 -2.86
CA THR A 75 12.95 -6.31 -1.82
C THR A 75 11.94 -6.94 -0.86
N PHE A 76 11.52 -6.23 0.19
CA PHE A 76 10.48 -6.73 1.09
C PHE A 76 9.06 -6.67 0.48
N THR A 77 8.82 -5.77 -0.47
CA THR A 77 7.49 -5.57 -1.07
C THR A 77 6.90 -6.84 -1.69
N PRO A 78 7.61 -7.64 -2.51
CA PRO A 78 7.07 -8.90 -3.03
C PRO A 78 6.68 -9.89 -1.93
N ILE A 79 7.44 -9.94 -0.83
CA ILE A 79 7.18 -10.83 0.30
C ILE A 79 5.90 -10.41 1.03
N PHE A 80 5.71 -9.10 1.23
CA PHE A 80 4.48 -8.58 1.83
C PHE A 80 3.27 -8.81 0.93
N ILE A 81 3.42 -8.67 -0.40
CA ILE A 81 2.34 -8.96 -1.35
C ILE A 81 1.95 -10.43 -1.30
N GLU A 82 2.92 -11.34 -1.21
CA GLU A 82 2.66 -12.78 -1.06
C GLU A 82 1.90 -13.07 0.24
N ALA A 83 2.34 -12.48 1.36
CA ALA A 83 1.69 -12.65 2.66
C ALA A 83 0.26 -12.10 2.65
N VAL A 84 0.04 -10.91 2.08
CA VAL A 84 -1.30 -10.30 1.94
C VAL A 84 -2.19 -11.17 1.04
N SER A 85 -1.67 -11.68 -0.07
CA SER A 85 -2.45 -12.53 -0.97
C SER A 85 -2.90 -13.83 -0.29
N LYS A 86 -2.06 -14.41 0.58
CA LYS A 86 -2.43 -15.57 1.41
C LYS A 86 -3.48 -15.20 2.45
N ALA A 87 -3.29 -14.10 3.17
CA ALA A 87 -4.25 -13.62 4.17
C ALA A 87 -5.63 -13.30 3.55
N ILE A 88 -5.69 -12.76 2.33
CA ILE A 88 -6.95 -12.53 1.62
C ILE A 88 -7.68 -13.86 1.31
N LYS A 89 -6.96 -14.95 1.03
CA LYS A 89 -7.57 -16.28 0.85
C LYS A 89 -8.22 -16.80 2.12
N ASP A 90 -7.58 -16.56 3.27
CA ASP A 90 -8.10 -16.96 4.58
C ASP A 90 -9.26 -16.05 5.03
N PHE A 91 -9.21 -14.76 4.67
CA PHE A 91 -10.22 -13.75 5.02
C PHE A 91 -10.80 -13.05 3.79
N PRO A 92 -11.58 -13.76 2.94
CA PRO A 92 -12.00 -13.26 1.62
C PRO A 92 -12.96 -12.05 1.68
N MET A 93 -13.54 -11.76 2.83
CA MET A 93 -14.42 -10.60 3.01
C MET A 93 -13.67 -9.27 3.02
N ILE A 94 -12.33 -9.27 3.03
CA ILE A 94 -11.54 -8.07 2.82
C ILE A 94 -11.32 -7.75 1.33
N ASN A 95 -11.62 -8.71 0.44
CA ASN A 95 -11.48 -8.59 -1.02
C ASN A 95 -12.85 -8.35 -1.69
N VAL A 96 -13.55 -7.34 -1.22
CA VAL A 96 -14.91 -7.01 -1.67
C VAL A 96 -15.01 -5.56 -2.12
N SER A 97 -16.12 -5.24 -2.78
CA SER A 97 -16.56 -3.86 -3.00
C SER A 97 -18.06 -3.76 -2.68
N LEU A 98 -18.53 -2.55 -2.40
CA LEU A 98 -19.94 -2.31 -2.11
C LEU A 98 -20.63 -1.65 -3.32
N ASN A 99 -21.86 -2.10 -3.59
CA ASN A 99 -22.77 -1.46 -4.54
C ASN A 99 -24.14 -1.31 -3.85
N GLY A 100 -24.38 -0.14 -3.28
CA GLY A 100 -25.54 0.08 -2.42
C GLY A 100 -25.53 -0.86 -1.22
N THR A 101 -26.52 -1.76 -1.13
CA THR A 101 -26.65 -2.79 -0.09
C THR A 101 -26.01 -4.14 -0.46
N GLN A 102 -25.42 -4.24 -1.64
CA GLN A 102 -24.82 -5.46 -2.14
C GLN A 102 -23.33 -5.52 -1.87
N ILE A 103 -22.85 -6.65 -1.33
CA ILE A 103 -21.44 -6.96 -1.18
C ILE A 103 -21.00 -7.76 -2.39
N ILE A 104 -20.07 -7.22 -3.17
CA ILE A 104 -19.50 -7.88 -4.34
C ILE A 104 -18.16 -8.50 -3.96
N LYS A 105 -18.15 -9.80 -3.70
CA LYS A 105 -16.92 -10.56 -3.43
C LYS A 105 -16.15 -10.79 -4.71
N LYS A 106 -14.91 -10.26 -4.74
CA LYS A 106 -14.04 -10.40 -5.90
C LYS A 106 -13.42 -11.80 -5.95
N LYS A 107 -13.36 -12.38 -7.14
CA LYS A 107 -12.70 -13.67 -7.37
C LYS A 107 -11.20 -13.50 -7.47
N ASP A 108 -10.75 -12.50 -8.22
CA ASP A 108 -9.34 -12.24 -8.46
C ASP A 108 -8.74 -11.45 -7.29
N ILE A 109 -7.46 -11.72 -6.98
CA ILE A 109 -6.69 -10.98 -5.98
C ILE A 109 -5.69 -10.10 -6.72
N ASN A 110 -6.06 -8.84 -6.93
CA ASN A 110 -5.28 -7.85 -7.66
C ASN A 110 -4.72 -6.82 -6.67
N ILE A 111 -3.42 -6.87 -6.41
CA ILE A 111 -2.79 -6.03 -5.40
C ILE A 111 -2.24 -4.76 -6.02
N GLY A 112 -2.82 -3.61 -5.64
CA GLY A 112 -2.27 -2.30 -5.92
C GLY A 112 -1.05 -2.01 -5.06
N MET A 113 0.02 -1.53 -5.66
CA MET A 113 1.24 -1.12 -4.98
C MET A 113 1.44 0.38 -5.13
N ALA A 114 1.30 1.13 -4.02
CA ALA A 114 1.50 2.57 -4.06
C ALA A 114 2.98 2.91 -4.36
N ALA A 115 3.21 3.68 -5.40
CA ALA A 115 4.53 4.12 -5.85
C ALA A 115 4.57 5.65 -5.98
N ALA A 116 5.58 6.27 -5.36
CA ALA A 116 5.83 7.70 -5.51
C ALA A 116 6.54 7.98 -6.84
N LEU A 117 6.04 8.97 -7.55
CA LEU A 117 6.65 9.48 -8.78
C LEU A 117 7.66 10.58 -8.47
N PRO A 118 8.64 10.84 -9.37
CA PRO A 118 9.57 11.96 -9.21
C PRO A 118 8.89 13.33 -9.11
N SER A 119 7.68 13.46 -9.69
CA SER A 119 6.85 14.67 -9.60
C SER A 119 6.21 14.92 -8.22
N GLY A 120 6.41 14.00 -7.26
CA GLY A 120 5.73 14.03 -5.96
C GLY A 120 4.30 13.45 -5.99
N ASN A 121 3.76 13.12 -7.16
CA ASN A 121 2.47 12.45 -7.27
C ASN A 121 2.60 10.96 -6.91
N LEU A 122 1.48 10.38 -6.47
CA LEU A 122 1.37 8.96 -6.17
C LEU A 122 0.62 8.25 -7.29
N ILE A 123 1.10 7.08 -7.71
CA ILE A 123 0.41 6.19 -8.63
C ILE A 123 0.33 4.79 -8.01
N VAL A 124 -0.72 4.05 -8.34
CA VAL A 124 -0.96 2.72 -7.77
C VAL A 124 -1.04 1.68 -8.90
N PRO A 125 0.12 1.21 -9.43
CA PRO A 125 0.12 0.08 -10.36
C PRO A 125 -0.40 -1.20 -9.68
N VAL A 126 -1.04 -2.06 -10.46
CA VAL A 126 -1.76 -3.24 -9.99
C VAL A 126 -1.10 -4.52 -10.50
N ILE A 127 -0.72 -5.39 -9.58
CA ILE A 127 -0.28 -6.75 -9.86
C ILE A 127 -1.53 -7.63 -9.92
N LYS A 128 -1.92 -8.03 -11.11
CA LYS A 128 -3.11 -8.85 -11.35
C LYS A 128 -2.83 -10.30 -10.93
N ASN A 129 -3.85 -10.95 -10.33
CA ASN A 129 -3.78 -12.34 -9.88
C ASN A 129 -2.52 -12.65 -9.05
N ALA A 130 -2.23 -11.78 -8.08
CA ALA A 130 -1.01 -11.84 -7.27
C ALA A 130 -0.86 -13.17 -6.52
N ASP A 131 -1.96 -13.82 -6.21
CA ASP A 131 -2.02 -15.11 -5.52
C ASP A 131 -1.62 -16.31 -6.40
N GLN A 132 -1.53 -16.12 -7.72
CA GLN A 132 -1.09 -17.15 -8.67
C GLN A 132 0.40 -17.05 -8.99
N LEU A 133 1.06 -15.98 -8.55
CA LEU A 133 2.48 -15.75 -8.75
C LEU A 133 3.28 -16.31 -7.57
N ASN A 134 4.40 -16.97 -7.87
CA ASN A 134 5.40 -17.30 -6.86
C ASN A 134 6.25 -16.06 -6.52
N LEU A 135 7.10 -16.16 -5.50
CA LEU A 135 7.92 -15.04 -5.05
C LEU A 135 8.80 -14.43 -6.16
N LEU A 136 9.33 -15.24 -7.09
CA LEU A 136 10.08 -14.73 -8.25
C LEU A 136 9.19 -13.93 -9.19
N GLY A 137 8.01 -14.46 -9.52
CA GLY A 137 7.03 -13.77 -10.36
C GLY A 137 6.59 -12.43 -9.75
N LEU A 138 6.31 -12.42 -8.43
CA LEU A 138 6.00 -11.20 -7.68
C LEU A 138 7.16 -10.22 -7.70
N THR A 139 8.40 -10.69 -7.53
CA THR A 139 9.60 -9.83 -7.54
C THR A 139 9.76 -9.17 -8.91
N LYS A 140 9.61 -9.91 -10.01
CA LYS A 140 9.66 -9.37 -11.38
C LYS A 140 8.56 -8.35 -11.61
N ALA A 141 7.32 -8.65 -11.23
CA ALA A 141 6.18 -7.75 -11.39
C ALA A 141 6.37 -6.44 -10.59
N VAL A 142 6.83 -6.53 -9.33
CA VAL A 142 7.10 -5.35 -8.48
C VAL A 142 8.20 -4.49 -9.10
N ASN A 143 9.32 -5.09 -9.52
CA ASN A 143 10.46 -4.35 -10.06
C ASN A 143 10.13 -3.68 -11.40
N ASP A 144 9.43 -4.39 -12.29
CA ASP A 144 8.99 -3.87 -13.59
C ASP A 144 8.02 -2.69 -13.41
N LEU A 145 6.93 -2.91 -12.67
CA LEU A 145 5.92 -1.87 -12.44
C LEU A 145 6.51 -0.65 -11.74
N ALA A 146 7.38 -0.84 -10.74
CA ALA A 146 8.03 0.26 -10.04
C ALA A 146 8.96 1.06 -10.96
N THR A 147 9.71 0.37 -11.85
CA THR A 147 10.62 1.02 -12.80
C THR A 147 9.84 1.81 -13.86
N ARG A 148 8.80 1.21 -14.42
CA ARG A 148 7.94 1.87 -15.42
C ARG A 148 7.11 3.01 -14.82
N ALA A 149 6.69 2.89 -13.55
CA ALA A 149 6.03 3.97 -12.82
C ALA A 149 6.93 5.20 -12.74
N ARG A 150 8.18 5.05 -12.26
CA ARG A 150 9.14 6.16 -12.16
C ARG A 150 9.47 6.77 -13.52
N GLY A 151 9.44 5.99 -14.58
CA GLY A 151 9.66 6.44 -15.96
C GLY A 151 8.39 6.97 -16.65
N SER A 152 7.25 7.07 -15.95
CA SER A 152 5.94 7.46 -16.52
C SER A 152 5.53 6.61 -17.73
N LYS A 153 5.87 5.29 -17.70
CA LYS A 153 5.65 4.32 -18.79
C LYS A 153 4.57 3.29 -18.47
N LEU A 154 3.76 3.52 -17.44
CA LEU A 154 2.63 2.63 -17.13
C LEU A 154 1.51 2.81 -18.15
N LYS A 155 0.87 1.69 -18.49
CA LYS A 155 -0.35 1.67 -19.31
C LYS A 155 -1.56 1.97 -18.42
N PRO A 156 -2.64 2.58 -18.96
CA PRO A 156 -3.84 2.89 -18.20
C PRO A 156 -4.50 1.67 -17.52
N ASP A 157 -4.46 0.49 -18.15
CA ASP A 157 -5.01 -0.76 -17.62
C ASP A 157 -4.20 -1.35 -16.46
N GLU A 158 -2.96 -0.90 -16.28
CA GLU A 158 -2.09 -1.34 -15.19
C GLU A 158 -2.33 -0.61 -13.88
N THR A 159 -3.18 0.41 -13.87
CA THR A 159 -3.58 1.16 -12.68
C THR A 159 -5.05 0.91 -12.29
N GLN A 160 -5.72 0.00 -12.98
CA GLN A 160 -7.14 -0.28 -12.81
C GLN A 160 -7.39 -1.70 -12.28
N ASN A 161 -8.59 -1.89 -11.73
CA ASN A 161 -9.08 -3.18 -11.24
C ASN A 161 -8.26 -3.77 -10.08
N GLY A 162 -7.59 -2.93 -9.29
CA GLY A 162 -7.02 -3.35 -8.01
C GLY A 162 -8.13 -3.70 -7.01
N THR A 163 -7.96 -4.78 -6.24
CA THR A 163 -8.95 -5.23 -5.25
C THR A 163 -8.51 -4.99 -3.82
N PHE A 164 -7.23 -4.81 -3.61
CA PHE A 164 -6.61 -4.44 -2.33
C PHE A 164 -5.36 -3.59 -2.61
N THR A 165 -5.01 -2.67 -1.72
CA THR A 165 -3.82 -1.81 -1.90
C THR A 165 -2.84 -2.00 -0.76
N LEU A 166 -1.55 -2.10 -1.10
CA LEU A 166 -0.42 -2.06 -0.18
C LEU A 166 0.38 -0.78 -0.43
N THR A 167 0.66 -0.04 0.64
CA THR A 167 1.53 1.15 0.59
C THR A 167 2.70 0.99 1.55
N ASN A 168 3.89 1.44 1.14
CA ASN A 168 5.08 1.40 1.96
C ASN A 168 5.45 2.81 2.42
N VAL A 169 5.01 3.18 3.63
CA VAL A 169 5.34 4.47 4.24
C VAL A 169 6.72 4.46 4.91
N GLY A 170 7.27 3.27 5.12
CA GLY A 170 8.60 3.08 5.70
C GLY A 170 9.74 3.59 4.81
N SER A 171 9.51 3.69 3.50
CA SER A 171 10.46 4.31 2.57
C SER A 171 10.73 5.80 2.87
N PHE A 172 9.80 6.46 3.54
CA PHE A 172 9.92 7.84 4.04
C PHE A 172 10.41 7.91 5.49
N GLY A 173 10.75 6.78 6.10
CA GLY A 173 11.17 6.68 7.50
C GLY A 173 10.03 6.61 8.52
N ASN A 174 8.78 6.64 8.08
CA ASN A 174 7.61 6.56 8.95
C ASN A 174 7.47 5.16 9.55
N VAL A 175 7.15 5.11 10.85
CA VAL A 175 6.89 3.86 11.58
C VAL A 175 5.43 3.44 11.43
N MET A 176 4.53 4.41 11.38
CA MET A 176 3.08 4.23 11.28
C MET A 176 2.51 5.17 10.25
N GLY A 177 1.32 4.86 9.73
CA GLY A 177 0.60 5.72 8.79
C GLY A 177 -0.88 5.39 8.78
N THR A 178 -1.70 6.37 8.40
CA THR A 178 -3.15 6.23 8.23
C THR A 178 -3.51 6.44 6.76
N PRO A 179 -3.30 5.44 5.90
CA PRO A 179 -3.55 5.58 4.47
C PRO A 179 -5.04 5.73 4.18
N ILE A 180 -5.35 6.40 3.07
CA ILE A 180 -6.72 6.55 2.57
C ILE A 180 -7.04 5.35 1.67
N ILE A 181 -8.21 4.75 1.87
CA ILE A 181 -8.68 3.60 1.08
C ILE A 181 -8.84 4.03 -0.39
N ASN A 182 -8.32 3.22 -1.28
CA ASN A 182 -8.44 3.43 -2.73
C ASN A 182 -9.77 2.83 -3.22
N GLN A 183 -10.80 3.67 -3.35
CA GLN A 183 -12.13 3.22 -3.79
C GLN A 183 -12.08 2.49 -5.14
N PRO A 184 -12.91 1.47 -5.37
CA PRO A 184 -14.00 0.93 -4.52
C PRO A 184 -13.56 -0.18 -3.56
N GLN A 185 -12.29 -0.25 -3.20
CA GLN A 185 -11.76 -1.19 -2.22
C GLN A 185 -12.29 -0.85 -0.81
N VAL A 186 -12.23 -1.82 0.09
CA VAL A 186 -12.72 -1.66 1.47
C VAL A 186 -11.59 -1.56 2.50
N ALA A 187 -10.37 -1.82 2.09
CA ALA A 187 -9.20 -1.78 2.97
C ALA A 187 -7.91 -1.42 2.22
N ILE A 188 -6.92 -0.96 2.97
CA ILE A 188 -5.55 -0.68 2.52
C ILE A 188 -4.59 -1.05 3.65
N LEU A 189 -3.44 -1.63 3.32
CA LEU A 189 -2.38 -1.92 4.27
C LEU A 189 -1.21 -0.95 4.08
N ALA A 190 -0.81 -0.26 5.16
CA ALA A 190 0.45 0.47 5.19
C ALA A 190 1.52 -0.33 5.94
N VAL A 191 2.69 -0.50 5.34
CA VAL A 191 3.86 -1.08 6.01
C VAL A 191 4.84 0.02 6.39
N GLY A 192 5.26 0.00 7.66
CA GLY A 192 6.18 0.97 8.23
C GLY A 192 7.65 0.64 7.96
N ALA A 193 8.54 1.48 8.47
CA ALA A 193 9.97 1.25 8.44
C ALA A 193 10.36 0.11 9.38
N ILE A 194 11.14 -0.84 8.87
CA ILE A 194 11.74 -1.89 9.70
C ILE A 194 12.88 -1.26 10.53
N LYS A 195 12.74 -1.25 11.84
CA LYS A 195 13.72 -0.69 12.76
C LYS A 195 14.18 -1.71 13.81
N LYS A 196 15.44 -1.62 14.21
CA LYS A 196 15.93 -2.38 15.36
C LYS A 196 15.40 -1.75 16.65
N LYS A 197 14.74 -2.58 17.48
CA LYS A 197 14.22 -2.19 18.78
C LYS A 197 14.56 -3.27 19.83
N PRO A 198 14.72 -2.91 21.11
CA PRO A 198 14.69 -3.89 22.19
C PRO A 198 13.28 -4.47 22.27
N ALA A 199 13.18 -5.77 22.33
CA ALA A 199 11.92 -6.48 22.51
C ALA A 199 12.11 -7.61 23.52
N VAL A 200 11.06 -7.90 24.27
CA VAL A 200 11.04 -9.04 25.18
C VAL A 200 10.83 -10.31 24.37
N LEU A 201 11.68 -11.31 24.63
CA LEU A 201 11.51 -12.66 24.16
C LEU A 201 11.11 -13.53 25.34
N GLU A 202 9.91 -14.05 25.28
CA GLU A 202 9.45 -15.07 26.22
C GLU A 202 10.16 -16.39 25.90
N THR A 203 10.84 -16.95 26.88
CA THR A 203 11.47 -18.26 26.78
C THR A 203 10.85 -19.19 27.83
N GLU A 204 11.10 -20.49 27.72
CA GLU A 204 10.58 -21.48 28.65
C GLU A 204 11.00 -21.22 30.12
N PHE A 205 12.13 -20.54 30.35
CA PHE A 205 12.69 -20.34 31.68
C PHE A 205 12.60 -18.91 32.20
N CYS A 206 12.65 -17.91 31.32
CA CYS A 206 12.60 -16.50 31.68
C CYS A 206 12.40 -15.58 30.46
N ASP A 207 12.00 -14.36 30.73
CA ASP A 207 11.96 -13.29 29.74
C ASP A 207 13.34 -12.69 29.52
N VAL A 208 13.76 -12.54 28.26
CA VAL A 208 15.04 -11.90 27.92
C VAL A 208 14.82 -10.73 26.97
N ILE A 209 15.64 -9.69 27.11
CA ILE A 209 15.62 -8.56 26.20
C ILE A 209 16.59 -8.84 25.04
N ALA A 210 16.09 -8.77 23.83
CA ALA A 210 16.90 -8.93 22.62
C ALA A 210 16.62 -7.82 21.60
N ILE A 211 17.62 -7.52 20.76
CA ILE A 211 17.44 -6.59 19.65
C ILE A 211 16.74 -7.32 18.51
N ARG A 212 15.56 -6.82 18.14
CA ARG A 212 14.72 -7.38 17.07
C ARG A 212 14.46 -6.35 15.98
N HIS A 213 14.20 -6.81 14.76
CA HIS A 213 13.73 -5.96 13.68
C HIS A 213 12.21 -5.92 13.75
N MET A 214 11.68 -4.79 14.17
CA MET A 214 10.24 -4.56 14.32
C MET A 214 9.72 -3.72 13.15
N MET A 215 8.51 -4.02 12.70
CA MET A 215 7.83 -3.32 11.61
C MET A 215 6.42 -2.95 12.06
#